data_68d78fc311b5c73712d62630997f6243
#
_entry.id   68d78fc311b5c73712d62630997f6243
#
_cell.length_a   1.000
_cell.length_b   1.000
_cell.length_c   1.000
_cell.angle_alpha   90.00
_cell.angle_beta   90.00
_cell.angle_gamma   90.00
#
_symmetry.space_group_name_H-M   'P 1'
#
loop_
_entity.id
_entity.type
_entity.pdbx_description
1 polymer ?
#
loop_
_entity_poly.entity_id
_entity_poly.type
_entity_poly.pdbx_seq_one_letter_code
_entity_poly.pdbx_strand_id
1 'polypeptide(L)'
;MSRVAAALALALLSACGFQLRGDVGTGLKTLAVSNDVPSQVAVEVRRQLTGGPTKLAANAKDAEAQLRILAESTDKTIQSLTGAGRVFDYRLSLKVRYQVSDAAGKSIVDPAEIELWRIISYSETAPLAKEAEEQLLFAEMRSEAATRILRRIAVVRANAPAR
;
A
#
# COMPACT_ATOMS: atom_id res chain seq x y z
N MET A 1 42.00 8.51 -29.53
CA MET A 1 40.59 8.19 -29.87
C MET A 1 39.95 7.20 -28.87
N SER A 2 40.67 6.22 -28.32
CA SER A 2 40.15 5.23 -27.35
C SER A 2 39.65 5.81 -26.00
N ARG A 3 40.33 6.84 -25.45
CA ARG A 3 39.96 7.44 -24.15
C ARG A 3 38.67 8.26 -24.16
N VAL A 4 38.37 8.89 -25.30
CA VAL A 4 37.15 9.67 -25.50
C VAL A 4 35.94 8.73 -25.64
N ALA A 5 36.10 7.62 -26.35
CA ALA A 5 35.06 6.61 -26.50
C ALA A 5 34.70 5.93 -25.16
N ALA A 6 35.70 5.68 -24.30
CA ALA A 6 35.48 5.11 -22.97
C ALA A 6 34.74 6.09 -22.04
N ALA A 7 35.09 7.38 -22.08
CA ALA A 7 34.39 8.41 -21.31
C ALA A 7 32.95 8.60 -21.75
N LEU A 8 32.67 8.53 -23.05
CA LEU A 8 31.32 8.60 -23.60
C LEU A 8 30.46 7.38 -23.21
N ALA A 9 31.06 6.18 -23.19
CA ALA A 9 30.39 4.96 -22.75
C ALA A 9 30.02 5.00 -21.25
N LEU A 10 30.91 5.54 -20.39
CA LEU A 10 30.61 5.72 -18.96
C LEU A 10 29.48 6.74 -18.73
N ALA A 11 29.41 7.82 -19.52
CA ALA A 11 28.36 8.81 -19.43
C ALA A 11 26.97 8.25 -19.82
N LEU A 12 26.92 7.33 -20.77
CA LEU A 12 25.69 6.66 -21.21
C LEU A 12 25.15 5.65 -20.15
N LEU A 13 26.01 5.06 -19.33
CA LEU A 13 25.55 4.18 -18.23
C LEU A 13 24.91 4.96 -17.06
N SER A 14 25.22 6.24 -16.90
CA SER A 14 24.60 7.11 -15.87
C SER A 14 23.18 7.57 -16.26
N ALA A 15 22.79 7.44 -17.53
CA ALA A 15 21.49 7.87 -18.05
C ALA A 15 20.36 6.87 -17.75
N CYS A 16 20.66 5.64 -17.31
CA CYS A 16 19.67 4.76 -16.74
C CYS A 16 19.29 5.32 -15.36
N GLY A 17 18.34 6.25 -15.31
CA GLY A 17 17.75 6.81 -14.10
C GLY A 17 17.07 5.72 -13.27
N PHE A 18 17.87 4.86 -12.62
CA PHE A 18 17.39 3.90 -11.63
C PHE A 18 16.92 4.70 -10.41
N GLN A 19 15.69 5.20 -10.48
CA GLN A 19 15.01 5.73 -9.31
C GLN A 19 14.69 4.53 -8.41
N LEU A 20 15.49 4.35 -7.36
CA LEU A 20 15.07 3.55 -6.21
C LEU A 20 13.62 3.93 -5.91
N ARG A 21 12.76 2.91 -5.72
CA ARG A 21 11.33 3.04 -5.41
C ARG A 21 11.17 4.09 -4.31
N GLY A 22 11.08 5.37 -4.72
CA GLY A 22 11.11 6.53 -3.85
C GLY A 22 9.85 6.57 -3.01
N ASP A 23 9.96 7.21 -1.87
CA ASP A 23 8.86 7.56 -0.99
C ASP A 23 7.65 8.04 -1.78
N VAL A 24 6.49 7.47 -1.50
CA VAL A 24 5.23 7.92 -2.09
C VAL A 24 4.88 9.26 -1.43
N GLY A 25 5.47 10.32 -1.95
CA GLY A 25 5.12 11.68 -1.53
C GLY A 25 3.63 11.91 -1.80
N THR A 26 2.85 12.16 -0.77
CA THR A 26 1.39 12.41 -0.91
C THR A 26 1.09 13.81 -1.43
N GLY A 27 2.09 14.68 -1.59
CA GLY A 27 1.91 16.10 -1.89
C GLY A 27 1.36 16.91 -0.70
N LEU A 28 1.28 16.30 0.47
CA LEU A 28 0.89 16.92 1.74
C LEU A 28 2.13 17.10 2.63
N LYS A 29 2.17 18.16 3.44
CA LYS A 29 3.19 18.33 4.49
C LYS A 29 2.90 17.41 5.68
N THR A 30 1.61 17.31 6.06
CA THR A 30 1.18 16.53 7.22
C THR A 30 -0.08 15.72 6.90
N LEU A 31 -0.14 14.48 7.39
CA LEU A 31 -1.28 13.58 7.28
C LEU A 31 -1.57 12.95 8.63
N ALA A 32 -2.80 13.08 9.12
CA ALA A 32 -3.30 12.31 10.25
C ALA A 32 -3.87 10.97 9.77
N VAL A 33 -3.66 9.91 10.53
CA VAL A 33 -4.20 8.58 10.24
C VAL A 33 -5.03 8.11 11.41
N SER A 34 -6.33 7.92 11.19
CA SER A 34 -7.29 7.37 12.14
C SER A 34 -7.97 6.13 11.59
N ASN A 35 -8.59 5.37 12.45
CA ASN A 35 -9.32 4.16 12.08
C ASN A 35 -10.50 3.94 13.01
N ASP A 36 -11.64 3.50 12.45
CA ASP A 36 -12.88 3.21 13.19
C ASP A 36 -12.87 1.80 13.77
N VAL A 37 -12.07 0.91 13.16
CA VAL A 37 -11.88 -0.48 13.56
C VAL A 37 -10.38 -0.77 13.72
N PRO A 38 -9.97 -1.80 14.46
CA PRO A 38 -8.57 -2.24 14.47
C PRO A 38 -8.08 -2.45 13.02
N SER A 39 -6.99 -1.79 12.64
CA SER A 39 -6.52 -1.80 11.24
C SER A 39 -4.99 -1.94 11.18
N GLN A 40 -4.53 -3.04 10.60
CA GLN A 40 -3.12 -3.28 10.30
C GLN A 40 -2.67 -2.44 9.09
N VAL A 41 -3.58 -2.13 8.17
CA VAL A 41 -3.31 -1.20 7.06
C VAL A 41 -3.04 0.20 7.58
N ALA A 42 -3.77 0.67 8.61
CA ALA A 42 -3.47 1.96 9.24
C ALA A 42 -2.07 1.99 9.88
N VAL A 43 -1.66 0.88 10.52
CA VAL A 43 -0.29 0.73 11.06
C VAL A 43 0.74 0.81 9.95
N GLU A 44 0.49 0.12 8.85
CA GLU A 44 1.39 0.09 7.69
C GLU A 44 1.49 1.47 7.00
N VAL A 45 0.38 2.20 6.88
CA VAL A 45 0.40 3.59 6.38
C VAL A 45 1.29 4.47 7.27
N ARG A 46 1.13 4.39 8.60
CA ARG A 46 1.97 5.16 9.52
C ARG A 46 3.45 4.79 9.36
N ARG A 47 3.75 3.51 9.20
CA ARG A 47 5.12 3.01 8.98
C ARG A 47 5.70 3.56 7.67
N GLN A 48 4.94 3.58 6.58
CA GLN A 48 5.39 4.10 5.29
C GLN A 48 5.58 5.62 5.28
N LEU A 49 4.87 6.36 6.14
CA LEU A 49 5.07 7.80 6.31
C LEU A 49 6.32 8.13 7.14
N THR A 50 6.84 7.17 7.92
CA THR A 50 8.03 7.38 8.74
C THR A 50 9.27 7.54 7.85
N GLY A 51 9.92 8.69 7.93
CA GLY A 51 11.10 9.01 7.10
C GLY A 51 10.79 9.62 5.74
N GLY A 52 9.52 9.68 5.33
CA GLY A 52 9.08 10.28 4.08
C GLY A 52 8.89 11.80 4.13
N PRO A 53 8.59 12.44 2.98
CA PRO A 53 8.36 13.88 2.88
C PRO A 53 7.08 14.33 3.60
N THR A 54 6.09 13.45 3.73
CA THR A 54 4.83 13.71 4.45
C THR A 54 4.97 13.27 5.90
N LYS A 55 4.83 14.20 6.84
CA LYS A 55 4.94 13.92 8.27
C LYS A 55 3.63 13.40 8.84
N LEU A 56 3.70 12.41 9.71
CA LEU A 56 2.55 11.93 10.47
C LEU A 56 2.16 12.98 11.52
N ALA A 57 0.92 13.47 11.47
CA ALA A 57 0.38 14.35 12.49
C ALA A 57 -0.24 13.52 13.64
N ALA A 58 -0.07 14.00 14.87
CA ALA A 58 -0.64 13.34 16.04
C ALA A 58 -2.17 13.42 16.09
N ASN A 59 -2.74 14.55 15.62
CA ASN A 59 -4.17 14.82 15.61
C ASN A 59 -4.63 15.32 14.24
N ALA A 60 -5.92 15.11 13.95
CA ALA A 60 -6.53 15.62 12.72
C ALA A 60 -6.48 17.15 12.59
N LYS A 61 -6.52 17.86 13.72
CA LYS A 61 -6.47 19.35 13.76
C LYS A 61 -5.11 19.92 13.33
N ASP A 62 -4.04 19.14 13.50
CA ASP A 62 -2.66 19.53 13.18
C ASP A 62 -2.23 19.06 11.78
N ALA A 63 -3.14 18.41 11.05
CA ALA A 63 -2.89 17.83 9.74
C ALA A 63 -3.53 18.64 8.62
N GLU A 64 -2.85 18.69 7.46
CA GLU A 64 -3.44 19.22 6.22
C GLU A 64 -4.59 18.33 5.71
N ALA A 65 -4.50 17.02 5.98
CA ALA A 65 -5.53 16.06 5.66
C ALA A 65 -5.58 14.92 6.68
N GLN A 66 -6.73 14.25 6.76
CA GLN A 66 -6.98 13.09 7.58
C GLN A 66 -7.36 11.89 6.70
N LEU A 67 -6.58 10.82 6.77
CA LEU A 67 -6.95 9.50 6.30
C LEU A 67 -7.71 8.78 7.41
N ARG A 68 -8.89 8.26 7.09
CA ARG A 68 -9.70 7.46 8.01
C ARG A 68 -9.97 6.10 7.40
N ILE A 69 -9.53 5.03 8.06
CA ILE A 69 -9.87 3.66 7.69
C ILE A 69 -11.22 3.32 8.31
N LEU A 70 -12.21 3.05 7.46
CA LEU A 70 -13.61 2.81 7.86
C LEU A 70 -13.85 1.33 8.17
N ALA A 71 -13.21 0.44 7.40
CA ALA A 71 -13.31 -1.01 7.58
C ALA A 71 -12.06 -1.70 7.03
N GLU A 72 -11.66 -2.79 7.65
CA GLU A 72 -10.66 -3.73 7.17
C GLU A 72 -11.13 -5.15 7.45
N SER A 73 -11.09 -6.03 6.45
CA SER A 73 -11.38 -7.44 6.62
C SER A 73 -10.44 -8.30 5.80
N THR A 74 -10.10 -9.45 6.34
CA THR A 74 -9.37 -10.52 5.66
C THR A 74 -10.26 -11.76 5.58
N ASP A 75 -10.13 -12.50 4.48
CA ASP A 75 -10.88 -13.73 4.27
C ASP A 75 -10.01 -14.79 3.58
N LYS A 76 -10.34 -16.07 3.81
CA LYS A 76 -9.70 -17.22 3.20
C LYS A 76 -10.77 -18.19 2.71
N THR A 77 -10.90 -18.30 1.40
CA THR A 77 -11.89 -19.15 0.74
C THR A 77 -11.23 -20.26 -0.07
N ILE A 78 -11.91 -21.37 -0.27
CA ILE A 78 -11.43 -22.41 -1.17
C ILE A 78 -11.51 -21.88 -2.60
N GLN A 79 -10.38 -21.90 -3.31
CA GLN A 79 -10.28 -21.46 -4.69
C GLN A 79 -10.42 -22.63 -5.66
N SER A 80 -9.80 -23.77 -5.35
CA SER A 80 -9.85 -24.95 -6.21
C SER A 80 -9.78 -26.26 -5.41
N LEU A 81 -10.34 -27.32 -6.01
CA LEU A 81 -10.28 -28.68 -5.49
C LEU A 81 -9.54 -29.58 -6.47
N THR A 82 -8.92 -30.64 -5.95
CA THR A 82 -8.40 -31.75 -6.75
C THR A 82 -9.53 -32.56 -7.37
N GLY A 83 -9.23 -33.40 -8.35
CA GLY A 83 -10.20 -34.36 -8.91
C GLY A 83 -10.78 -35.34 -7.89
N ALA A 84 -10.13 -35.52 -6.72
CA ALA A 84 -10.60 -36.31 -5.59
C ALA A 84 -11.41 -35.50 -4.55
N GLY A 85 -11.74 -34.20 -4.86
CA GLY A 85 -12.53 -33.34 -3.98
C GLY A 85 -11.77 -32.76 -2.79
N ARG A 86 -10.43 -32.89 -2.73
CA ARG A 86 -9.61 -32.27 -1.69
C ARG A 86 -9.21 -30.85 -2.07
N VAL A 87 -9.03 -29.96 -1.08
CA VAL A 87 -8.58 -28.58 -1.33
C VAL A 87 -7.21 -28.61 -2.00
N PHE A 88 -7.08 -27.86 -3.10
CA PHE A 88 -5.83 -27.66 -3.82
C PHE A 88 -5.27 -26.26 -3.58
N ASP A 89 -6.11 -25.22 -3.74
CA ASP A 89 -5.73 -23.84 -3.47
C ASP A 89 -6.76 -23.12 -2.60
N TYR A 90 -6.26 -22.16 -1.82
CA TYR A 90 -7.07 -21.14 -1.17
C TYR A 90 -6.86 -19.78 -1.84
N ARG A 91 -7.90 -18.96 -1.82
CA ARG A 91 -7.83 -17.52 -2.08
C ARG A 91 -7.81 -16.80 -0.74
N LEU A 92 -6.78 -15.98 -0.54
CA LEU A 92 -6.68 -15.01 0.53
C LEU A 92 -7.16 -13.67 -0.01
N SER A 93 -8.02 -12.95 0.69
CA SER A 93 -8.46 -11.62 0.31
C SER A 93 -8.33 -10.63 1.45
N LEU A 94 -8.01 -9.38 1.10
CA LEU A 94 -7.97 -8.22 1.98
C LEU A 94 -8.85 -7.14 1.37
N LYS A 95 -9.84 -6.66 2.13
CA LYS A 95 -10.69 -5.52 1.76
C LYS A 95 -10.48 -4.39 2.75
N VAL A 96 -10.26 -3.18 2.23
CA VAL A 96 -10.04 -1.97 3.01
C VAL A 96 -10.90 -0.86 2.49
N ARG A 97 -11.80 -0.34 3.31
CA ARG A 97 -12.61 0.84 3.01
C ARG A 97 -12.06 2.05 3.75
N TYR A 98 -11.84 3.14 3.05
CA TYR A 98 -11.21 4.34 3.58
C TYR A 98 -11.80 5.60 2.95
N GLN A 99 -11.54 6.74 3.59
CA GLN A 99 -11.83 8.08 3.06
C GLN A 99 -10.71 9.04 3.46
N VAL A 100 -10.60 10.15 2.74
CA VAL A 100 -9.65 11.22 3.08
C VAL A 100 -10.38 12.56 3.05
N SER A 101 -10.22 13.36 4.10
CA SER A 101 -10.76 14.72 4.19
C SER A 101 -9.64 15.73 4.45
N ASP A 102 -9.87 16.98 4.09
CA ASP A 102 -8.99 18.09 4.48
C ASP A 102 -9.24 18.54 5.94
N ALA A 103 -8.46 19.52 6.41
CA ALA A 103 -8.60 20.07 7.76
C ALA A 103 -9.97 20.69 8.04
N ALA A 104 -10.70 21.10 7.01
CA ALA A 104 -12.07 21.64 7.12
C ALA A 104 -13.15 20.55 7.07
N GLY A 105 -12.75 19.26 6.94
CA GLY A 105 -13.69 18.15 6.82
C GLY A 105 -14.23 17.91 5.41
N LYS A 106 -13.79 18.68 4.41
CA LYS A 106 -14.19 18.48 3.02
C LYS A 106 -13.52 17.23 2.47
N SER A 107 -14.28 16.43 1.73
CA SER A 107 -13.73 15.21 1.10
C SER A 107 -12.65 15.55 0.06
N ILE A 108 -11.49 14.91 0.19
CA ILE A 108 -10.42 14.84 -0.80
C ILE A 108 -10.54 13.52 -1.59
N VAL A 109 -10.81 12.41 -0.89
CA VAL A 109 -11.16 11.13 -1.47
C VAL A 109 -12.42 10.65 -0.79
N ASP A 110 -13.50 10.54 -1.57
CA ASP A 110 -14.77 9.97 -1.10
C ASP A 110 -14.57 8.53 -0.64
N PRO A 111 -15.47 7.98 0.19
CA PRO A 111 -15.36 6.61 0.64
C PRO A 111 -15.08 5.66 -0.53
N ALA A 112 -13.92 5.03 -0.48
CA ALA A 112 -13.41 4.15 -1.51
C ALA A 112 -13.00 2.81 -0.91
N GLU A 113 -12.99 1.76 -1.72
CA GLU A 113 -12.58 0.43 -1.32
C GLU A 113 -11.39 -0.06 -2.15
N ILE A 114 -10.47 -0.74 -1.50
CA ILE A 114 -9.40 -1.52 -2.12
C ILE A 114 -9.66 -2.97 -1.79
N GLU A 115 -9.70 -3.81 -2.81
CA GLU A 115 -9.70 -5.26 -2.67
C GLU A 115 -8.42 -5.82 -3.29
N LEU A 116 -7.71 -6.64 -2.52
CA LEU A 116 -6.52 -7.39 -2.93
C LEU A 116 -6.75 -8.86 -2.68
N TRP A 117 -6.16 -9.71 -3.50
CA TRP A 117 -6.21 -11.15 -3.29
C TRP A 117 -4.92 -11.83 -3.72
N ARG A 118 -4.65 -12.99 -3.13
CA ARG A 118 -3.56 -13.90 -3.45
C ARG A 118 -4.07 -15.33 -3.44
N ILE A 119 -3.43 -16.20 -4.20
CA ILE A 119 -3.69 -17.64 -4.16
C ILE A 119 -2.52 -18.29 -3.42
N ILE A 120 -2.86 -19.21 -2.52
CA ILE A 120 -1.91 -20.03 -1.80
C ILE A 120 -2.27 -21.50 -1.98
N SER A 121 -1.32 -22.33 -2.40
CA SER A 121 -1.55 -23.77 -2.49
C SER A 121 -1.63 -24.41 -1.11
N TYR A 122 -2.52 -25.38 -0.97
CA TYR A 122 -2.62 -26.17 0.25
C TYR A 122 -1.56 -27.28 0.29
N SER A 123 -1.07 -27.60 1.48
CA SER A 123 -0.16 -28.72 1.70
C SER A 123 -0.46 -29.39 3.04
N GLU A 124 -0.80 -30.68 3.02
CA GLU A 124 -1.01 -31.46 4.22
C GLU A 124 0.31 -31.83 4.93
N THR A 125 1.43 -31.82 4.19
CA THR A 125 2.74 -32.26 4.71
C THR A 125 3.54 -31.13 5.37
N ALA A 126 3.14 -29.87 5.17
CA ALA A 126 3.86 -28.71 5.69
C ALA A 126 2.91 -27.60 6.19
N PRO A 127 2.01 -27.88 7.16
CA PRO A 127 1.00 -26.91 7.58
C PRO A 127 1.60 -25.64 8.18
N LEU A 128 2.61 -25.73 9.05
CA LEU A 128 3.27 -24.56 9.65
C LEU A 128 3.95 -23.66 8.63
N ALA A 129 4.58 -24.26 7.60
CA ALA A 129 5.17 -23.48 6.52
C ALA A 129 4.09 -22.71 5.72
N LYS A 130 2.92 -23.33 5.51
CA LYS A 130 1.80 -22.68 4.83
C LYS A 130 1.13 -21.59 5.67
N GLU A 131 1.07 -21.74 6.98
CA GLU A 131 0.63 -20.65 7.88
C GLU A 131 1.59 -19.46 7.83
N ALA A 132 2.90 -19.70 7.84
CA ALA A 132 3.89 -18.64 7.72
C ALA A 132 3.81 -17.92 6.36
N GLU A 133 3.62 -18.67 5.26
CA GLU A 133 3.41 -18.12 3.92
C GLU A 133 2.14 -17.26 3.86
N GLU A 134 1.04 -17.73 4.44
CA GLU A 134 -0.21 -16.98 4.53
C GLU A 134 -0.05 -15.65 5.25
N GLN A 135 0.64 -15.64 6.41
CA GLN A 135 0.93 -14.42 7.18
C GLN A 135 1.78 -13.43 6.36
N LEU A 136 2.77 -13.93 5.62
CA LEU A 136 3.60 -13.10 4.74
C LEU A 136 2.76 -12.48 3.62
N LEU A 137 1.91 -13.25 2.96
CA LEU A 137 1.03 -12.77 1.89
C LEU A 137 0.06 -11.69 2.38
N PHE A 138 -0.52 -11.86 3.58
CA PHE A 138 -1.35 -10.81 4.18
C PHE A 138 -0.53 -9.55 4.51
N ALA A 139 0.70 -9.68 5.00
CA ALA A 139 1.57 -8.54 5.26
C ALA A 139 1.91 -7.78 3.97
N GLU A 140 2.20 -8.49 2.89
CA GLU A 140 2.43 -7.89 1.57
C GLU A 140 1.20 -7.17 1.04
N MET A 141 0.01 -7.76 1.14
CA MET A 141 -1.25 -7.13 0.73
C MET A 141 -1.53 -5.85 1.55
N ARG A 142 -1.25 -5.85 2.85
CA ARG A 142 -1.40 -4.64 3.69
C ARG A 142 -0.43 -3.54 3.26
N SER A 143 0.81 -3.88 2.98
CA SER A 143 1.82 -2.94 2.47
C SER A 143 1.42 -2.38 1.11
N GLU A 144 0.89 -3.22 0.22
CA GLU A 144 0.38 -2.80 -1.08
C GLU A 144 -0.85 -1.89 -0.94
N ALA A 145 -1.81 -2.23 -0.07
CA ALA A 145 -2.99 -1.40 0.20
C ALA A 145 -2.59 -0.01 0.70
N ALA A 146 -1.67 0.07 1.68
CA ALA A 146 -1.14 1.32 2.20
C ALA A 146 -0.49 2.17 1.09
N THR A 147 0.33 1.55 0.25
CA THR A 147 0.96 2.22 -0.89
C THR A 147 -0.07 2.75 -1.89
N ARG A 148 -1.13 1.96 -2.21
CA ARG A 148 -2.21 2.38 -3.11
C ARG A 148 -2.99 3.57 -2.55
N ILE A 149 -3.28 3.58 -1.24
CA ILE A 149 -3.95 4.69 -0.55
C ILE A 149 -3.10 5.96 -0.67
N LEU A 150 -1.82 5.91 -0.31
CA LEU A 150 -0.92 7.06 -0.37
C LEU A 150 -0.77 7.61 -1.80
N ARG A 151 -0.64 6.74 -2.80
CA ARG A 151 -0.62 7.14 -4.21
C ARG A 151 -1.93 7.79 -4.66
N ARG A 152 -3.07 7.29 -4.21
CA ARG A 152 -4.38 7.90 -4.53
C ARG A 152 -4.47 9.32 -3.99
N ILE A 153 -3.99 9.55 -2.76
CA ILE A 153 -3.92 10.89 -2.17
C ILE A 153 -3.04 11.80 -3.03
N ALA A 154 -1.84 11.33 -3.41
CA ALA A 154 -0.90 12.07 -4.25
C ALA A 154 -1.52 12.51 -5.59
N VAL A 155 -2.19 11.58 -6.28
CA VAL A 155 -2.84 11.84 -7.58
C VAL A 155 -3.96 12.86 -7.45
N VAL A 156 -4.83 12.72 -6.44
CA VAL A 156 -5.94 13.66 -6.23
C VAL A 156 -5.42 15.05 -5.88
N ARG A 157 -4.37 15.14 -5.07
CA ARG A 157 -3.73 16.43 -4.73
C ARG A 157 -3.06 17.09 -5.92
N ALA A 158 -2.35 16.32 -6.75
CA ALA A 158 -1.71 16.83 -7.97
C ALA A 158 -2.73 17.38 -8.99
N ASN A 159 -3.93 16.81 -9.04
CA ASN A 159 -5.00 17.21 -9.94
C ASN A 159 -5.94 18.28 -9.34
N ALA A 160 -5.76 18.68 -8.09
CA ALA A 160 -6.54 19.75 -7.48
C ALA A 160 -6.12 21.09 -8.10
N PRO A 161 -7.07 21.95 -8.53
CA PRO A 161 -6.72 23.28 -9.04
C PRO A 161 -5.95 24.06 -7.98
N ALA A 162 -4.85 24.71 -8.40
CA ALA A 162 -4.09 25.60 -7.55
C ALA A 162 -5.02 26.70 -7.02
N ARG A 163 -5.09 26.85 -5.70
CA ARG A 163 -5.81 27.93 -5.04
C ARG A 163 -4.92 29.15 -4.87
#